data_a751a8a74a16223ccc882013e9e05ff5
#
_entry.id   a751a8a74a16223ccc882013e9e05ff5
#
_cell.length_a   1.000
_cell.length_b   1.000
_cell.length_c   1.000
_cell.angle_alpha   90.00
_cell.angle_beta   90.00
_cell.angle_gamma   90.00
#
_symmetry.space_group_name_H-M   'P 1'
#
loop_
_entity.id
_entity.type
_entity.pdbx_description
1 polymer ?
#
loop_
_entity_poly.entity_id
_entity_poly.type
_entity_poly.pdbx_seq_one_letter_code
_entity_poly.pdbx_strand_id
1 'polypeptide(L)'
;MKFYKILVILIIFFKTETLFSKNELFNVNNIQLEKNDKITNKALANLAIKKGFKQLISRILLNEDKEKISDLSLLSIKELVKYYQITDTSDEKQNDKLLNFNVTFDKEKIHNLFYERGILYSEIPDKELYILPIFIKDEEIYVFSKNFYYENWNKIYKDDLIEFILPLENIEIIKSVNENKKNLLNINLTNLFQEYSSKNLALILIEENKNFDNKIYIKIFIQGKNISKSLNFKIKKLNKQKFYEKTISEVNKELINLIKSNNLIDVRTPSFLNTKLDLNKKNSSLVELNSRVKNIDTIENIYVQEFNNEYMNLRIKYLGKLEKLINELKKE
;
A
#
# COMPACT_ATOMS: atom_id res chain seq x y z
N MET A 1 12.03 23.63 -41.94
CA MET A 1 10.69 23.02 -41.75
C MET A 1 10.69 21.49 -41.44
N LYS A 2 11.62 20.68 -41.95
CA LYS A 2 11.67 19.23 -41.67
C LYS A 2 12.13 18.89 -40.23
N PHE A 3 13.03 19.66 -39.64
CA PHE A 3 13.52 19.42 -38.28
C PHE A 3 12.45 19.65 -37.18
N TYR A 4 11.55 20.62 -37.34
CA TYR A 4 10.47 20.87 -36.39
C TYR A 4 9.45 19.72 -36.32
N LYS A 5 9.20 19.06 -37.47
CA LYS A 5 8.28 17.91 -37.50
C LYS A 5 8.86 16.67 -36.78
N ILE A 6 10.18 16.48 -36.87
CA ILE A 6 10.89 15.40 -36.17
C ILE A 6 10.92 15.68 -34.67
N LEU A 7 11.13 16.93 -34.24
CA LEU A 7 11.12 17.32 -32.85
C LEU A 7 9.74 17.15 -32.18
N VAL A 8 8.66 17.50 -32.91
CA VAL A 8 7.28 17.30 -32.42
C VAL A 8 6.93 15.80 -32.31
N ILE A 9 7.38 14.97 -33.25
CA ILE A 9 7.20 13.51 -33.17
C ILE A 9 8.01 12.94 -31.99
N LEU A 10 9.22 13.40 -31.74
CA LEU A 10 10.06 12.98 -30.63
C LEU A 10 9.44 13.37 -29.27
N ILE A 11 8.85 14.56 -29.16
CA ILE A 11 8.14 15.03 -27.95
C ILE A 11 6.87 14.20 -27.71
N ILE A 12 6.18 13.77 -28.77
CA ILE A 12 5.01 12.87 -28.65
C ILE A 12 5.45 11.50 -28.15
N PHE A 13 6.59 10.98 -28.60
CA PHE A 13 7.13 9.69 -28.13
C PHE A 13 7.60 9.74 -26.66
N PHE A 14 8.11 10.87 -26.16
CA PHE A 14 8.50 11.02 -24.76
C PHE A 14 7.32 11.31 -23.81
N LYS A 15 6.12 11.64 -24.32
CA LYS A 15 4.90 11.78 -23.51
C LYS A 15 4.06 10.50 -23.40
N THR A 16 4.54 9.38 -23.92
CA THR A 16 3.87 8.07 -23.79
C THR A 16 4.35 7.26 -22.59
N GLU A 17 5.01 7.90 -21.62
CA GLU A 17 5.16 7.31 -20.31
C GLU A 17 3.86 7.55 -19.54
N THR A 18 2.97 6.61 -19.57
CA THR A 18 1.96 6.17 -18.58
C THR A 18 0.72 5.58 -19.25
N LEU A 19 0.91 4.73 -20.25
CA LEU A 19 -0.17 3.86 -20.75
C LEU A 19 -0.13 2.47 -20.10
N PHE A 20 0.57 2.32 -18.98
CA PHE A 20 0.45 1.11 -18.17
C PHE A 20 -0.67 1.31 -17.15
N SER A 21 -1.75 0.63 -17.43
CA SER A 21 -2.95 0.47 -16.61
C SER A 21 -2.66 0.49 -15.11
N LYS A 22 -3.37 1.36 -14.41
CA LYS A 22 -3.42 1.47 -12.94
C LYS A 22 -4.05 0.26 -12.22
N ASN A 23 -4.14 -0.89 -12.81
CA ASN A 23 -4.52 -2.14 -12.13
C ASN A 23 -3.34 -2.70 -11.31
N GLU A 24 -2.68 -1.83 -10.53
CA GLU A 24 -1.48 -2.23 -9.77
C GLU A 24 -1.79 -3.13 -8.57
N LEU A 25 -3.01 -3.05 -8.02
CA LEU A 25 -3.34 -3.78 -6.78
C LEU A 25 -3.23 -5.28 -6.94
N PHE A 26 -3.76 -5.82 -8.04
CA PHE A 26 -3.79 -7.26 -8.33
C PHE A 26 -2.60 -7.74 -9.18
N ASN A 27 -1.65 -6.85 -9.46
CA ASN A 27 -0.39 -7.18 -10.14
C ASN A 27 0.72 -7.38 -9.11
N VAL A 28 1.45 -8.46 -9.25
CA VAL A 28 2.64 -8.74 -8.45
C VAL A 28 3.82 -8.88 -9.40
N ASN A 29 4.68 -7.87 -9.37
CA ASN A 29 5.83 -7.77 -10.27
C ASN A 29 7.13 -8.17 -9.56
N ASN A 30 8.17 -8.44 -10.35
CA ASN A 30 9.54 -8.70 -9.88
C ASN A 30 9.66 -9.89 -8.92
N ILE A 31 8.91 -10.97 -9.18
CA ILE A 31 9.06 -12.21 -8.42
C ILE A 31 10.30 -12.94 -8.92
N GLN A 32 11.40 -12.82 -8.20
CA GLN A 32 12.66 -13.46 -8.55
C GLN A 32 12.70 -14.92 -8.10
N LEU A 33 13.09 -15.80 -9.04
CA LEU A 33 13.33 -17.22 -8.80
C LEU A 33 14.62 -17.66 -9.50
N GLU A 34 15.40 -18.48 -8.83
CA GLU A 34 16.60 -19.08 -9.40
C GLU A 34 16.23 -20.19 -10.37
N LYS A 35 16.75 -20.12 -11.60
CA LYS A 35 16.65 -21.18 -12.60
C LYS A 35 17.68 -22.26 -12.27
N ASN A 36 17.21 -23.41 -11.87
CA ASN A 36 18.02 -24.62 -11.71
C ASN A 36 17.72 -25.58 -12.86
N ASP A 37 18.74 -26.19 -13.46
CA ASP A 37 18.59 -27.12 -14.60
C ASP A 37 17.73 -28.36 -14.27
N LYS A 38 17.48 -28.60 -12.97
CA LYS A 38 16.60 -29.69 -12.50
C LYS A 38 15.12 -29.30 -12.41
N ILE A 39 14.78 -28.00 -12.55
CA ILE A 39 13.41 -27.50 -12.38
C ILE A 39 12.86 -27.08 -13.75
N THR A 40 11.72 -27.66 -14.14
CA THR A 40 11.05 -27.30 -15.38
C THR A 40 10.48 -25.88 -15.34
N ASN A 41 10.36 -25.19 -16.47
CA ASN A 41 9.73 -23.87 -16.56
C ASN A 41 8.30 -23.87 -15.99
N LYS A 42 7.56 -24.98 -16.15
CA LYS A 42 6.22 -25.14 -15.58
C LYS A 42 6.26 -25.16 -14.04
N ALA A 43 7.26 -25.82 -13.46
CA ALA A 43 7.41 -25.86 -12.00
C ALA A 43 7.83 -24.48 -11.45
N LEU A 44 8.72 -23.75 -12.15
CA LEU A 44 9.09 -22.38 -11.82
C LEU A 44 7.88 -21.43 -11.89
N ALA A 45 7.08 -21.50 -12.94
CA ALA A 45 5.84 -20.72 -13.06
C ALA A 45 4.88 -21.01 -11.91
N ASN A 46 4.71 -22.28 -11.51
CA ASN A 46 3.89 -22.65 -10.37
C ASN A 46 4.41 -22.06 -9.03
N LEU A 47 5.72 -22.04 -8.84
CA LEU A 47 6.35 -21.41 -7.67
C LEU A 47 6.15 -19.89 -7.68
N ALA A 48 6.32 -19.25 -8.86
CA ALA A 48 6.09 -17.82 -9.03
C ALA A 48 4.64 -17.45 -8.71
N ILE A 49 3.66 -18.19 -9.21
CA ILE A 49 2.24 -17.99 -8.95
C ILE A 49 1.95 -18.10 -7.45
N LYS A 50 2.45 -19.15 -6.79
CA LYS A 50 2.28 -19.34 -5.35
C LYS A 50 2.91 -18.21 -4.54
N LYS A 51 4.12 -17.79 -4.90
CA LYS A 51 4.84 -16.68 -4.25
C LYS A 51 4.12 -15.36 -4.50
N GLY A 52 3.68 -15.12 -5.74
CA GLY A 52 2.91 -13.93 -6.11
C GLY A 52 1.59 -13.84 -5.36
N PHE A 53 0.83 -14.94 -5.26
CA PHE A 53 -0.40 -14.97 -4.47
C PHE A 53 -0.13 -14.63 -3.00
N LYS A 54 0.91 -15.22 -2.39
CA LYS A 54 1.28 -14.90 -1.01
C LYS A 54 1.64 -13.42 -0.83
N GLN A 55 2.34 -12.82 -1.80
CA GLN A 55 2.67 -11.39 -1.78
C GLN A 55 1.42 -10.52 -1.94
N LEU A 56 0.52 -10.84 -2.89
CA LEU A 56 -0.76 -10.15 -3.06
C LEU A 56 -1.56 -10.17 -1.75
N ILE A 57 -1.77 -11.34 -1.17
CA ILE A 57 -2.53 -11.51 0.08
C ILE A 57 -1.87 -10.75 1.24
N SER A 58 -0.55 -10.79 1.32
CA SER A 58 0.18 -10.01 2.33
C SER A 58 0.01 -8.50 2.15
N ARG A 59 -0.15 -8.04 0.90
CA ARG A 59 -0.37 -6.64 0.57
C ARG A 59 -1.77 -6.16 0.94
N ILE A 60 -2.81 -6.97 0.68
CA ILE A 60 -4.20 -6.49 0.73
C ILE A 60 -5.01 -6.98 1.93
N LEU A 61 -4.63 -8.07 2.62
CA LEU A 61 -5.38 -8.59 3.76
C LEU A 61 -4.79 -8.17 5.10
N LEU A 62 -5.66 -8.05 6.10
CA LEU A 62 -5.26 -8.02 7.51
C LEU A 62 -4.63 -9.36 7.91
N ASN A 63 -3.79 -9.34 8.93
CA ASN A 63 -3.11 -10.56 9.38
C ASN A 63 -4.08 -11.66 9.84
N GLU A 64 -5.18 -11.28 10.47
CA GLU A 64 -6.25 -12.18 10.93
C GLU A 64 -7.03 -12.84 9.79
N ASP A 65 -7.18 -12.16 8.64
CA ASP A 65 -7.92 -12.70 7.51
C ASP A 65 -7.09 -13.64 6.62
N LYS A 66 -5.77 -13.63 6.75
CA LYS A 66 -4.88 -14.51 5.97
C LYS A 66 -5.14 -15.99 6.24
N GLU A 67 -5.57 -16.34 7.44
CA GLU A 67 -5.88 -17.73 7.81
C GLU A 67 -7.09 -18.27 7.04
N LYS A 68 -8.05 -17.40 6.71
CA LYS A 68 -9.27 -17.77 5.97
C LYS A 68 -9.03 -18.31 4.55
N ILE A 69 -7.82 -18.11 4.02
CA ILE A 69 -7.42 -18.56 2.67
C ILE A 69 -6.16 -19.42 2.67
N SER A 70 -5.69 -19.84 3.85
CA SER A 70 -4.47 -20.65 4.00
C SER A 70 -4.62 -22.07 3.42
N ASP A 71 -5.84 -22.55 3.30
CA ASP A 71 -6.23 -23.86 2.77
C ASP A 71 -6.25 -23.95 1.24
N LEU A 72 -6.06 -22.83 0.52
CA LEU A 72 -6.16 -22.84 -0.94
C LEU A 72 -5.06 -23.69 -1.58
N SER A 73 -5.49 -24.64 -2.41
CA SER A 73 -4.60 -25.47 -3.22
C SER A 73 -3.90 -24.64 -4.29
N LEU A 74 -2.75 -25.13 -4.80
CA LEU A 74 -2.09 -24.50 -5.94
C LEU A 74 -3.02 -24.42 -7.18
N LEU A 75 -3.89 -25.40 -7.36
CA LEU A 75 -4.85 -25.45 -8.46
C LEU A 75 -5.83 -24.29 -8.35
N SER A 76 -6.45 -24.10 -7.19
CA SER A 76 -7.35 -22.99 -6.91
C SER A 76 -6.68 -21.63 -7.07
N ILE A 77 -5.42 -21.50 -6.61
CA ILE A 77 -4.65 -20.25 -6.79
C ILE A 77 -4.40 -19.96 -8.28
N LYS A 78 -4.13 -20.97 -9.11
CA LYS A 78 -3.93 -20.81 -10.56
C LYS A 78 -5.20 -20.34 -11.27
N GLU A 79 -6.37 -20.77 -10.83
CA GLU A 79 -7.65 -20.30 -11.38
C GLU A 79 -7.88 -18.81 -11.15
N LEU A 80 -7.26 -18.24 -10.12
CA LEU A 80 -7.31 -16.81 -9.82
C LEU A 80 -6.35 -15.98 -10.70
N VAL A 81 -5.43 -16.62 -11.43
CA VAL A 81 -4.47 -15.92 -12.31
C VAL A 81 -5.14 -15.56 -13.64
N LYS A 82 -5.00 -14.31 -14.06
CA LYS A 82 -5.39 -13.83 -15.37
C LYS A 82 -4.33 -14.18 -16.41
N TYR A 83 -3.09 -13.81 -16.14
CA TYR A 83 -1.90 -14.18 -16.92
C TYR A 83 -0.63 -14.01 -16.09
N TYR A 84 0.47 -14.55 -16.56
CA TYR A 84 1.80 -14.29 -16.04
C TYR A 84 2.80 -14.07 -17.19
N GLN A 85 3.87 -13.33 -16.91
CA GLN A 85 4.96 -13.06 -17.83
C GLN A 85 6.28 -13.44 -17.19
N ILE A 86 7.22 -13.91 -18.01
CA ILE A 86 8.58 -14.21 -17.61
C ILE A 86 9.49 -13.24 -18.37
N THR A 87 10.33 -12.53 -17.61
CA THR A 87 11.35 -11.64 -18.18
C THR A 87 12.72 -12.17 -17.77
N ASP A 88 13.54 -12.49 -18.77
CA ASP A 88 14.94 -12.84 -18.52
C ASP A 88 15.72 -11.57 -18.11
N THR A 89 16.32 -11.59 -16.95
CA THR A 89 17.22 -10.54 -16.48
C THR A 89 18.68 -10.88 -16.75
N SER A 90 18.97 -11.62 -17.81
CA SER A 90 20.34 -11.93 -18.18
C SER A 90 21.08 -10.68 -18.66
N ASP A 91 21.62 -9.90 -17.74
CA ASP A 91 22.82 -9.14 -18.03
C ASP A 91 23.92 -10.17 -18.32
N GLU A 92 24.45 -10.16 -19.55
CA GLU A 92 25.44 -11.12 -20.06
C GLU A 92 26.77 -11.23 -19.25
N LYS A 93 26.86 -10.50 -18.11
CA LYS A 93 28.06 -10.39 -17.29
C LYS A 93 27.99 -11.07 -15.92
N GLN A 94 26.84 -11.57 -15.50
CA GLN A 94 26.71 -12.34 -14.25
C GLN A 94 26.06 -13.68 -14.55
N ASN A 95 26.75 -14.76 -14.13
CA ASN A 95 26.30 -16.16 -14.24
C ASN A 95 25.04 -16.48 -13.43
N ASP A 96 24.26 -15.49 -13.02
CA ASP A 96 23.06 -15.67 -12.20
C ASP A 96 21.85 -15.97 -13.08
N LYS A 97 21.46 -17.22 -13.05
CA LYS A 97 20.24 -17.76 -13.71
C LYS A 97 18.97 -17.29 -12.97
N LEU A 98 18.81 -15.98 -12.79
CA LEU A 98 17.61 -15.40 -12.17
C LEU A 98 16.54 -15.12 -13.22
N LEU A 99 15.33 -15.64 -13.00
CA LEU A 99 14.15 -15.33 -13.78
C LEU A 99 13.22 -14.41 -12.97
N ASN A 100 12.77 -13.34 -13.61
CA ASN A 100 11.73 -12.48 -13.06
C ASN A 100 10.36 -12.88 -13.61
N PHE A 101 9.40 -13.00 -12.70
CA PHE A 101 8.01 -13.27 -13.03
C PHE A 101 7.15 -12.08 -12.62
N ASN A 102 6.22 -11.71 -13.50
CA ASN A 102 5.12 -10.80 -13.20
C ASN A 102 3.83 -11.60 -13.29
N VAL A 103 3.02 -11.57 -12.22
CA VAL A 103 1.77 -12.33 -12.14
C VAL A 103 0.62 -11.35 -11.93
N THR A 104 -0.34 -11.37 -12.84
CA THR A 104 -1.59 -10.60 -12.76
C THR A 104 -2.71 -11.53 -12.33
N PHE A 105 -3.36 -11.19 -11.22
CA PHE A 105 -4.54 -11.90 -10.73
C PHE A 105 -5.82 -11.28 -11.29
N ASP A 106 -6.83 -12.12 -11.48
CA ASP A 106 -8.14 -11.71 -11.96
C ASP A 106 -8.92 -11.06 -10.80
N LYS A 107 -9.22 -9.77 -10.93
CA LYS A 107 -9.92 -8.99 -9.91
C LYS A 107 -11.26 -9.59 -9.55
N GLU A 108 -12.06 -9.98 -10.57
CA GLU A 108 -13.41 -10.51 -10.32
C GLU A 108 -13.37 -11.84 -9.58
N LYS A 109 -12.45 -12.73 -9.94
CA LYS A 109 -12.26 -14.01 -9.26
C LYS A 109 -11.77 -13.84 -7.82
N ILE A 110 -10.87 -12.87 -7.57
CA ILE A 110 -10.42 -12.53 -6.22
C ILE A 110 -11.59 -11.95 -5.40
N HIS A 111 -12.39 -11.05 -5.98
CA HIS A 111 -13.57 -10.50 -5.30
C HIS A 111 -14.61 -11.58 -4.99
N ASN A 112 -14.86 -12.52 -5.89
CA ASN A 112 -15.75 -13.66 -5.65
C ASN A 112 -15.24 -14.54 -4.50
N LEU A 113 -13.95 -14.85 -4.48
CA LEU A 113 -13.32 -15.57 -3.37
C LEU A 113 -13.52 -14.85 -2.03
N PHE A 114 -13.33 -13.52 -2.01
CA PHE A 114 -13.50 -12.72 -0.80
C PHE A 114 -14.97 -12.64 -0.37
N TYR A 115 -15.88 -12.53 -1.32
CA TYR A 115 -17.31 -12.59 -1.08
C TYR A 115 -17.73 -13.91 -0.40
N GLU A 116 -17.33 -15.03 -0.98
CA GLU A 116 -17.66 -16.36 -0.47
C GLU A 116 -17.11 -16.62 0.93
N ARG A 117 -15.90 -16.09 1.23
CA ARG A 117 -15.22 -16.29 2.51
C ARG A 117 -15.43 -15.18 3.54
N GLY A 118 -16.24 -14.18 3.22
CA GLY A 118 -16.48 -13.04 4.09
C GLY A 118 -15.22 -12.25 4.45
N ILE A 119 -14.32 -12.08 3.48
CA ILE A 119 -13.02 -11.41 3.65
C ILE A 119 -13.14 -9.95 3.23
N LEU A 120 -12.62 -9.06 4.06
CA LEU A 120 -12.39 -7.67 3.73
C LEU A 120 -10.97 -7.51 3.18
N TYR A 121 -10.79 -6.69 2.15
CA TYR A 121 -9.45 -6.37 1.66
C TYR A 121 -9.16 -4.88 1.79
N SER A 122 -7.90 -4.52 1.77
CA SER A 122 -7.47 -3.13 1.89
C SER A 122 -6.80 -2.66 0.60
N GLU A 123 -7.13 -1.46 0.21
CA GLU A 123 -6.39 -0.71 -0.79
C GLU A 123 -5.77 0.52 -0.14
N ILE A 124 -4.45 0.62 -0.18
CA ILE A 124 -3.69 1.72 0.42
C ILE A 124 -3.42 2.76 -0.66
N PRO A 125 -4.11 3.92 -0.63
CA PRO A 125 -3.99 4.93 -1.68
C PRO A 125 -2.70 5.75 -1.58
N ASP A 126 -2.16 5.89 -0.36
CA ASP A 126 -0.95 6.66 -0.07
C ASP A 126 0.05 5.76 0.63
N LYS A 127 1.20 5.57 -0.01
CA LYS A 127 2.26 4.67 0.47
C LYS A 127 3.22 5.35 1.43
N GLU A 128 3.19 6.68 1.56
CA GLU A 128 4.08 7.41 2.45
C GLU A 128 3.52 7.48 3.88
N LEU A 129 4.33 7.14 4.85
CA LEU A 129 4.06 7.36 6.28
C LEU A 129 5.26 8.05 6.93
N TYR A 130 5.05 9.28 7.38
CA TYR A 130 6.06 10.04 8.14
C TYR A 130 6.05 9.58 9.58
N ILE A 131 7.16 9.03 10.05
CA ILE A 131 7.25 8.40 11.38
C ILE A 131 8.32 9.06 12.23
N LEU A 132 8.01 9.27 13.51
CA LEU A 132 8.98 9.69 14.52
C LEU A 132 9.02 8.65 15.65
N PRO A 133 10.02 7.76 15.67
CA PRO A 133 10.26 6.90 16.80
C PRO A 133 10.97 7.71 17.92
N ILE A 134 10.37 7.76 19.08
CA ILE A 134 10.96 8.33 20.29
C ILE A 134 11.33 7.19 21.23
N PHE A 135 12.57 7.14 21.64
CA PHE A 135 13.08 6.14 22.57
C PHE A 135 13.14 6.71 23.98
N ILE A 136 12.54 6.01 24.93
CA ILE A 136 12.48 6.39 26.35
C ILE A 136 13.21 5.30 27.14
N LYS A 137 14.26 5.68 27.85
CA LYS A 137 15.06 4.77 28.65
C LYS A 137 15.55 5.47 29.92
N ASP A 138 15.38 4.81 31.07
CA ASP A 138 15.80 5.33 32.37
C ASP A 138 15.32 6.76 32.60
N GLU A 139 14.05 7.06 32.23
CA GLU A 139 13.38 8.38 32.28
C GLU A 139 13.97 9.43 31.31
N GLU A 140 14.98 9.11 30.55
CA GLU A 140 15.54 9.97 29.49
C GLU A 140 14.82 9.75 28.15
N ILE A 141 14.66 10.85 27.38
CA ILE A 141 13.99 10.85 26.10
C ILE A 141 15.03 11.09 25.00
N TYR A 142 15.10 10.18 24.05
CA TYR A 142 15.97 10.27 22.87
C TYR A 142 15.09 10.43 21.63
N VAL A 143 15.17 11.60 20.98
CA VAL A 143 14.39 11.88 19.76
C VAL A 143 15.17 11.47 18.54
N PHE A 144 16.34 12.03 18.28
CA PHE A 144 17.18 11.80 17.12
C PHE A 144 18.50 11.12 17.49
N SER A 145 19.40 11.86 18.13
CA SER A 145 20.70 11.35 18.52
C SER A 145 20.62 10.30 19.63
N LYS A 146 21.48 9.30 19.59
CA LYS A 146 21.51 8.16 20.55
C LYS A 146 20.19 7.35 20.55
N ASN A 147 19.38 7.51 19.52
CA ASN A 147 18.13 6.79 19.34
C ASN A 147 18.32 5.68 18.29
N PHE A 148 18.57 4.46 18.76
CA PHE A 148 18.78 3.31 17.87
C PHE A 148 17.65 3.14 16.84
N TYR A 149 16.41 3.39 17.23
CA TYR A 149 15.25 3.21 16.36
C TYR A 149 15.24 4.23 15.25
N TYR A 150 15.51 5.51 15.53
CA TYR A 150 15.61 6.55 14.51
C TYR A 150 16.77 6.28 13.53
N GLU A 151 17.95 5.95 14.06
CA GLU A 151 19.16 5.75 13.26
C GLU A 151 19.13 4.50 12.34
N ASN A 152 18.31 3.49 12.69
CA ASN A 152 18.35 2.18 12.03
C ASN A 152 17.00 1.73 11.43
N TRP A 153 15.93 2.50 11.53
CA TRP A 153 14.60 2.09 11.08
C TRP A 153 14.60 1.58 9.65
N ASN A 154 15.03 2.41 8.69
CA ASN A 154 15.02 2.08 7.27
C ASN A 154 16.17 1.13 6.85
N LYS A 155 17.16 0.90 7.70
CA LYS A 155 18.23 -0.09 7.43
C LYS A 155 17.76 -1.51 7.70
N ILE A 156 16.89 -1.67 8.70
CA ILE A 156 16.43 -2.98 9.19
C ILE A 156 15.20 -3.46 8.44
N TYR A 157 14.32 -2.55 8.09
CA TYR A 157 13.04 -2.90 7.45
C TYR A 157 12.87 -2.16 6.14
N LYS A 158 12.66 -2.95 5.08
CA LYS A 158 12.28 -2.46 3.76
C LYS A 158 11.02 -3.21 3.34
N ASP A 159 9.95 -2.47 3.12
CA ASP A 159 8.68 -2.99 2.60
C ASP A 159 8.30 -2.17 1.37
N ASP A 160 7.82 -2.84 0.34
CA ASP A 160 7.36 -2.18 -0.88
C ASP A 160 5.94 -1.61 -0.74
N LEU A 161 5.26 -1.91 0.38
CA LEU A 161 3.87 -1.51 0.61
C LEU A 161 3.75 -0.12 1.19
N ILE A 162 4.59 0.20 2.19
CA ILE A 162 4.63 1.49 2.87
C ILE A 162 6.07 1.98 2.93
N GLU A 163 6.28 3.18 2.47
CA GLU A 163 7.54 3.92 2.62
C GLU A 163 7.53 4.69 3.93
N PHE A 164 8.39 4.29 4.86
CA PHE A 164 8.56 4.98 6.13
C PHE A 164 9.56 6.12 5.97
N ILE A 165 9.09 7.35 6.17
CA ILE A 165 9.90 8.56 6.04
C ILE A 165 10.17 9.12 7.43
N LEU A 166 11.44 9.18 7.81
CA LEU A 166 11.88 9.80 9.06
C LEU A 166 12.11 11.30 8.83
N PRO A 167 11.55 12.19 9.65
CA PRO A 167 11.82 13.62 9.54
C PRO A 167 13.30 13.89 9.82
N LEU A 168 13.84 14.92 9.20
CA LEU A 168 15.19 15.41 9.52
C LEU A 168 15.25 15.93 10.96
N GLU A 169 16.45 15.89 11.54
CA GLU A 169 16.67 16.48 12.86
C GLU A 169 16.25 17.95 12.89
N ASN A 170 15.35 18.27 13.82
CA ASN A 170 14.74 19.59 13.92
C ASN A 170 14.63 19.99 15.41
N ILE A 171 15.10 21.22 15.71
CA ILE A 171 15.10 21.77 17.06
C ILE A 171 13.67 21.98 17.56
N GLU A 172 12.73 22.33 16.68
CA GLU A 172 11.33 22.55 17.06
C GLU A 172 10.65 21.25 17.50
N ILE A 173 10.97 20.15 16.85
CA ILE A 173 10.50 18.80 17.26
C ILE A 173 11.07 18.47 18.65
N ILE A 174 12.37 18.67 18.88
CA ILE A 174 13.01 18.42 20.18
C ILE A 174 12.34 19.26 21.27
N LYS A 175 12.11 20.55 21.02
CA LYS A 175 11.47 21.48 21.95
C LYS A 175 10.04 21.01 22.27
N SER A 176 9.24 20.73 21.24
CA SER A 176 7.87 20.24 21.39
C SER A 176 7.78 18.94 22.22
N VAL A 177 8.69 18.00 21.98
CA VAL A 177 8.77 16.75 22.74
C VAL A 177 9.13 17.02 24.21
N ASN A 178 10.12 17.89 24.46
CA ASN A 178 10.56 18.22 25.83
C ASN A 178 9.48 18.97 26.63
N GLU A 179 8.76 19.89 26.01
CA GLU A 179 7.65 20.62 26.62
C GLU A 179 6.51 19.68 27.04
N ASN A 180 6.33 18.59 26.24
CA ASN A 180 5.30 17.58 26.50
C ASN A 180 5.84 16.31 27.19
N LYS A 181 7.02 16.36 27.80
CA LYS A 181 7.68 15.20 28.43
C LYS A 181 6.78 14.39 29.36
N LYS A 182 5.90 15.05 30.11
CA LYS A 182 4.98 14.38 31.06
C LYS A 182 3.82 13.66 30.37
N ASN A 183 3.50 14.03 29.13
CA ASN A 183 2.35 13.46 28.41
C ASN A 183 2.54 13.46 26.87
N LEU A 184 3.52 12.70 26.42
CA LEU A 184 3.87 12.58 25.00
C LEU A 184 2.72 12.07 24.12
N LEU A 185 1.80 11.29 24.70
CA LEU A 185 0.64 10.78 23.97
C LEU A 185 -0.36 11.87 23.56
N ASN A 186 -0.35 13.01 24.23
CA ASN A 186 -1.25 14.13 23.92
C ASN A 186 -0.70 15.07 22.83
N ILE A 187 0.54 14.88 22.38
CA ILE A 187 1.13 15.69 21.32
C ILE A 187 0.24 15.63 20.07
N ASN A 188 -0.10 16.80 19.54
CA ASN A 188 -0.79 16.90 18.26
C ASN A 188 0.21 16.61 17.12
N LEU A 189 -0.07 15.57 16.31
CA LEU A 189 0.85 15.15 15.25
C LEU A 189 0.99 16.19 14.14
N THR A 190 -0.08 16.87 13.76
CA THR A 190 -0.01 17.90 12.70
C THR A 190 0.84 19.10 13.12
N ASN A 191 0.86 19.43 14.43
CA ASN A 191 1.72 20.46 14.97
C ASN A 191 3.17 19.98 15.12
N LEU A 192 3.38 18.72 15.50
CA LEU A 192 4.71 18.13 15.64
C LEU A 192 5.42 18.03 14.29
N PHE A 193 4.68 17.66 13.25
CA PHE A 193 5.16 17.49 11.88
C PHE A 193 4.71 18.65 10.97
N GLN A 194 4.91 19.91 11.36
CA GLN A 194 4.35 21.09 10.67
C GLN A 194 4.56 21.05 9.14
N GLU A 195 5.77 20.69 8.69
CA GLU A 195 6.13 20.64 7.27
C GLU A 195 5.39 19.50 6.51
N TYR A 196 4.88 18.50 7.22
CA TYR A 196 4.23 17.30 6.67
C TYR A 196 2.78 17.17 7.12
N SER A 197 2.16 18.24 7.59
CA SER A 197 0.83 18.21 8.25
C SER A 197 -0.30 17.65 7.37
N SER A 198 -0.16 17.68 6.05
CA SER A 198 -1.12 17.11 5.07
C SER A 198 -0.88 15.63 4.75
N LYS A 199 0.17 15.04 5.30
CA LYS A 199 0.57 13.64 5.05
C LYS A 199 0.05 12.69 6.13
N ASN A 200 0.26 11.39 5.94
CA ASN A 200 0.05 10.41 6.98
C ASN A 200 1.21 10.47 7.97
N LEU A 201 0.89 10.59 9.25
CA LEU A 201 1.86 10.85 10.31
C LEU A 201 1.77 9.76 11.38
N ALA A 202 2.90 9.38 11.97
CA ALA A 202 2.94 8.48 13.11
C ALA A 202 4.00 8.89 14.14
N LEU A 203 3.61 8.86 15.41
CA LEU A 203 4.48 8.96 16.57
C LEU A 203 4.54 7.58 17.23
N ILE A 204 5.75 7.10 17.47
CA ILE A 204 5.99 5.80 18.08
C ILE A 204 6.82 6.03 19.34
N LEU A 205 6.22 5.82 20.50
CA LEU A 205 6.92 5.91 21.78
C LEU A 205 7.36 4.50 22.20
N ILE A 206 8.65 4.28 22.34
CA ILE A 206 9.23 2.99 22.74
C ILE A 206 9.90 3.17 24.09
N GLU A 207 9.26 2.66 25.13
CA GLU A 207 9.75 2.70 26.50
C GLU A 207 10.44 1.39 26.85
N GLU A 208 11.77 1.43 27.06
CA GLU A 208 12.56 0.29 27.48
C GLU A 208 12.46 0.13 29.00
N ASN A 209 11.84 -0.95 29.43
CA ASN A 209 11.86 -1.37 30.83
C ASN A 209 13.01 -2.35 31.09
N LYS A 210 13.29 -2.62 32.35
CA LYS A 210 14.28 -3.64 32.76
C LYS A 210 13.89 -5.00 32.16
N ASN A 211 14.90 -5.81 31.74
CA ASN A 211 14.72 -7.16 31.22
C ASN A 211 14.16 -7.28 29.79
N PHE A 212 14.45 -6.33 28.88
CA PHE A 212 13.97 -6.39 27.47
C PHE A 212 12.44 -6.50 27.39
N ASP A 213 11.76 -5.68 28.12
CA ASP A 213 10.32 -5.51 28.11
C ASP A 213 10.02 -4.10 27.62
N ASN A 214 9.61 -3.96 26.36
CA ASN A 214 9.27 -2.67 25.80
C ASN A 214 7.77 -2.44 25.85
N LYS A 215 7.36 -1.30 26.38
CA LYS A 215 6.04 -0.75 26.15
C LYS A 215 6.10 0.17 24.93
N ILE A 216 5.24 -0.08 23.98
CA ILE A 216 5.22 0.66 22.72
C ILE A 216 3.85 1.30 22.58
N TYR A 217 3.85 2.61 22.35
CA TYR A 217 2.63 3.37 22.07
C TYR A 217 2.73 3.92 20.65
N ILE A 218 1.74 3.62 19.85
CA ILE A 218 1.63 4.06 18.46
C ILE A 218 0.47 5.03 18.38
N LYS A 219 0.72 6.23 17.87
CA LYS A 219 -0.29 7.21 17.52
C LYS A 219 -0.14 7.56 16.04
N ILE A 220 -1.19 7.37 15.28
CA ILE A 220 -1.20 7.62 13.83
C ILE A 220 -2.28 8.63 13.49
N PHE A 221 -1.97 9.55 12.57
CA PHE A 221 -2.92 10.43 11.92
C PHE A 221 -2.99 10.06 10.44
N ILE A 222 -4.13 9.52 10.01
CA ILE A 222 -4.36 9.06 8.63
C ILE A 222 -5.70 9.58 8.15
N GLN A 223 -5.72 10.27 6.99
CA GLN A 223 -6.96 10.76 6.36
C GLN A 223 -7.85 11.54 7.36
N GLY A 224 -7.25 12.42 8.16
CA GLY A 224 -7.96 13.23 9.15
C GLY A 224 -8.38 12.51 10.44
N LYS A 225 -8.00 11.23 10.63
CA LYS A 225 -8.37 10.44 11.82
C LYS A 225 -7.15 10.13 12.67
N ASN A 226 -7.30 10.28 13.98
CA ASN A 226 -6.32 9.83 14.95
C ASN A 226 -6.64 8.39 15.40
N ILE A 227 -5.66 7.51 15.34
CA ILE A 227 -5.73 6.13 15.83
C ILE A 227 -4.58 5.93 16.81
N SER A 228 -4.86 5.33 17.96
CA SER A 228 -3.84 5.01 18.95
C SER A 228 -3.88 3.53 19.32
N LYS A 229 -2.72 2.92 19.50
CA LYS A 229 -2.57 1.53 19.92
C LYS A 229 -1.39 1.35 20.86
N SER A 230 -1.54 0.48 21.84
CA SER A 230 -0.46 0.09 22.75
C SER A 230 -0.07 -1.36 22.51
N LEU A 231 1.22 -1.64 22.55
CA LEU A 231 1.78 -2.98 22.42
C LEU A 231 2.74 -3.23 23.57
N ASN A 232 2.71 -4.43 24.13
CA ASN A 232 3.73 -4.91 25.05
C ASN A 232 4.59 -5.94 24.32
N PHE A 233 5.87 -5.66 24.22
CA PHE A 233 6.79 -6.48 23.46
C PHE A 233 7.90 -7.03 24.36
N LYS A 234 7.83 -8.33 24.64
CA LYS A 234 8.73 -9.02 25.55
C LYS A 234 9.34 -10.24 24.86
N ILE A 235 10.65 -10.28 24.76
CA ILE A 235 11.37 -11.42 24.20
C ILE A 235 12.44 -11.88 25.19
N LYS A 236 12.38 -13.14 25.53
CA LYS A 236 13.42 -13.81 26.32
C LYS A 236 14.56 -14.27 25.41
N LYS A 237 15.82 -14.15 25.86
CA LYS A 237 17.03 -14.75 25.25
C LYS A 237 17.49 -14.12 23.92
N LEU A 238 17.29 -12.85 23.65
CA LEU A 238 17.98 -12.15 22.55
C LEU A 238 19.09 -11.23 23.10
N ASN A 239 20.12 -10.98 22.27
CA ASN A 239 21.01 -9.85 22.55
C ASN A 239 20.26 -8.53 22.27
N LYS A 240 20.76 -7.43 22.85
CA LYS A 240 20.13 -6.11 22.81
C LYS A 240 19.84 -5.63 21.39
N GLN A 241 20.81 -5.76 20.49
CA GLN A 241 20.68 -5.33 19.10
C GLN A 241 19.55 -6.10 18.38
N LYS A 242 19.55 -7.42 18.43
CA LYS A 242 18.50 -8.26 17.83
C LYS A 242 17.13 -7.99 18.44
N PHE A 243 17.07 -7.62 19.72
CA PHE A 243 15.83 -7.23 20.34
C PHE A 243 15.27 -5.92 19.73
N TYR A 244 16.11 -4.91 19.53
CA TYR A 244 15.72 -3.64 18.91
C TYR A 244 15.31 -3.83 17.45
N GLU A 245 16.08 -4.62 16.68
CA GLU A 245 15.73 -4.96 15.28
C GLU A 245 14.36 -5.64 15.18
N LYS A 246 14.08 -6.57 16.09
CA LYS A 246 12.80 -7.27 16.12
C LYS A 246 11.66 -6.34 16.57
N THR A 247 11.92 -5.40 17.49
CA THR A 247 10.96 -4.36 17.86
C THR A 247 10.56 -3.53 16.65
N ILE A 248 11.50 -3.06 15.83
CA ILE A 248 11.21 -2.33 14.59
C ILE A 248 10.32 -3.18 13.66
N SER A 249 10.67 -4.45 13.47
CA SER A 249 9.90 -5.35 12.60
C SER A 249 8.45 -5.53 13.08
N GLU A 250 8.23 -5.71 14.36
CA GLU A 250 6.87 -5.90 14.91
C GLU A 250 6.05 -4.60 14.88
N VAL A 251 6.69 -3.46 15.17
CA VAL A 251 6.02 -2.15 15.07
C VAL A 251 5.62 -1.87 13.62
N ASN A 252 6.48 -2.15 12.65
CA ASN A 252 6.15 -1.97 11.23
C ASN A 252 4.98 -2.83 10.78
N LYS A 253 4.94 -4.11 11.19
CA LYS A 253 3.78 -4.98 10.91
C LYS A 253 2.49 -4.39 11.46
N GLU A 254 2.57 -3.83 12.67
CA GLU A 254 1.41 -3.23 13.29
C GLU A 254 0.99 -1.92 12.60
N LEU A 255 1.94 -1.05 12.24
CA LEU A 255 1.67 0.16 11.47
C LEU A 255 0.95 -0.16 10.15
N ILE A 256 1.47 -1.13 9.39
CA ILE A 256 0.86 -1.59 8.16
C ILE A 256 -0.56 -2.13 8.40
N ASN A 257 -0.75 -2.90 9.47
CA ASN A 257 -2.06 -3.45 9.81
C ASN A 257 -3.07 -2.35 10.19
N LEU A 258 -2.64 -1.31 10.92
CA LEU A 258 -3.47 -0.15 11.25
C LEU A 258 -3.84 0.66 9.99
N ILE A 259 -2.91 0.86 9.06
CA ILE A 259 -3.19 1.53 7.78
C ILE A 259 -4.20 0.73 6.97
N LYS A 260 -4.02 -0.59 6.87
CA LYS A 260 -4.96 -1.48 6.18
C LYS A 260 -6.35 -1.41 6.81
N SER A 261 -6.45 -1.50 8.13
CA SER A 261 -7.73 -1.49 8.84
C SER A 261 -8.53 -0.19 8.59
N ASN A 262 -7.84 0.94 8.36
CA ASN A 262 -8.50 2.20 8.01
C ASN A 262 -8.98 2.26 6.54
N ASN A 263 -8.53 1.34 5.69
CA ASN A 263 -8.80 1.31 4.25
C ASN A 263 -9.51 0.02 3.80
N LEU A 264 -10.26 -0.62 4.68
CA LEU A 264 -10.97 -1.86 4.37
C LEU A 264 -12.13 -1.62 3.38
N ILE A 265 -12.25 -2.55 2.46
CA ILE A 265 -13.29 -2.62 1.44
C ILE A 265 -14.03 -3.94 1.59
N ASP A 266 -15.35 -3.89 1.68
CA ASP A 266 -16.23 -5.07 1.69
C ASP A 266 -16.88 -5.24 0.31
N VAL A 267 -16.52 -6.30 -0.39
CA VAL A 267 -17.11 -6.61 -1.71
C VAL A 267 -18.58 -7.00 -1.64
N ARG A 268 -19.10 -7.32 -0.46
CA ARG A 268 -20.51 -7.70 -0.23
C ARG A 268 -21.43 -6.50 -0.11
N THR A 269 -20.87 -5.30 0.15
CA THR A 269 -21.64 -4.09 0.40
C THR A 269 -21.25 -2.97 -0.56
N PRO A 270 -21.54 -3.11 -1.87
CA PRO A 270 -21.25 -2.05 -2.84
C PRO A 270 -22.13 -0.84 -2.57
N SER A 271 -21.56 0.33 -2.83
CA SER A 271 -22.27 1.63 -2.80
C SER A 271 -22.66 2.07 -4.20
N PHE A 272 -23.56 3.06 -4.27
CA PHE A 272 -24.04 3.60 -5.52
C PHE A 272 -23.91 5.13 -5.54
N LEU A 273 -23.38 5.66 -6.64
CA LEU A 273 -23.33 7.09 -6.92
C LEU A 273 -24.25 7.40 -8.11
N ASN A 274 -25.26 8.22 -7.90
CA ASN A 274 -26.08 8.75 -9.00
C ASN A 274 -25.41 10.02 -9.53
N THR A 275 -25.24 10.11 -10.84
CA THR A 275 -24.61 11.26 -11.50
C THR A 275 -25.31 11.57 -12.81
N LYS A 276 -25.14 12.79 -13.29
CA LYS A 276 -25.71 13.28 -14.55
C LYS A 276 -24.56 13.63 -15.50
N LEU A 277 -24.54 13.05 -16.68
CA LEU A 277 -23.64 13.40 -17.77
C LEU A 277 -24.36 14.33 -18.72
N ASP A 278 -23.83 15.54 -18.92
CA ASP A 278 -24.33 16.53 -19.87
C ASP A 278 -23.81 16.19 -21.28
N LEU A 279 -24.68 15.88 -22.23
CA LEU A 279 -24.33 15.47 -23.59
C LEU A 279 -24.09 16.64 -24.54
N ASN A 280 -24.44 17.87 -24.13
CA ASN A 280 -24.21 19.07 -24.95
C ASN A 280 -22.72 19.51 -24.95
N LYS A 281 -21.90 18.95 -24.11
CA LYS A 281 -20.44 19.23 -24.07
C LYS A 281 -19.71 18.37 -25.09
N LYS A 282 -18.73 18.97 -25.79
CA LYS A 282 -18.03 18.45 -26.96
C LYS A 282 -17.37 17.05 -26.78
N ASN A 283 -17.22 16.58 -25.55
CA ASN A 283 -16.58 15.30 -25.18
C ASN A 283 -17.46 14.45 -24.23
N SER A 284 -18.78 14.57 -24.32
CA SER A 284 -19.70 13.90 -23.40
C SER A 284 -20.34 12.69 -24.07
N SER A 285 -19.62 11.60 -24.17
CA SER A 285 -20.18 10.33 -24.64
C SER A 285 -20.03 9.23 -23.59
N LEU A 286 -20.95 8.26 -23.61
CA LEU A 286 -20.85 7.09 -22.73
C LEU A 286 -19.59 6.27 -23.05
N VAL A 287 -19.14 6.23 -24.31
CA VAL A 287 -17.93 5.55 -24.74
C VAL A 287 -16.71 6.19 -24.11
N GLU A 288 -16.63 7.53 -24.12
CA GLU A 288 -15.54 8.26 -23.51
C GLU A 288 -15.55 8.10 -21.97
N LEU A 289 -16.72 8.23 -21.34
CA LEU A 289 -16.85 7.95 -19.91
C LEU A 289 -16.38 6.55 -19.57
N ASN A 290 -16.84 5.52 -20.29
CA ASN A 290 -16.41 4.14 -20.07
C ASN A 290 -14.89 3.96 -20.26
N SER A 291 -14.28 4.63 -21.23
CA SER A 291 -12.83 4.55 -21.44
C SER A 291 -12.05 5.16 -20.28
N ARG A 292 -12.51 6.29 -19.75
CA ARG A 292 -11.90 6.97 -18.60
C ARG A 292 -12.05 6.19 -17.30
N VAL A 293 -13.26 5.69 -17.02
CA VAL A 293 -13.54 4.99 -15.75
C VAL A 293 -13.08 3.54 -15.71
N LYS A 294 -12.74 2.96 -16.88
CA LYS A 294 -12.25 1.57 -16.97
C LYS A 294 -11.00 1.30 -16.11
N ASN A 295 -10.21 2.34 -15.86
CA ASN A 295 -8.97 2.27 -15.08
C ASN A 295 -9.20 2.56 -13.59
N ILE A 296 -10.43 2.85 -13.16
CA ILE A 296 -10.77 3.10 -11.77
C ILE A 296 -11.16 1.78 -11.11
N ASP A 297 -10.26 1.23 -10.32
CA ASP A 297 -10.42 -0.10 -9.70
C ASP A 297 -11.61 -0.18 -8.73
N THR A 298 -12.02 0.93 -8.15
CA THR A 298 -13.17 0.98 -7.24
C THR A 298 -14.51 0.87 -7.97
N ILE A 299 -14.58 1.12 -9.28
CA ILE A 299 -15.83 1.02 -10.06
C ILE A 299 -16.07 -0.44 -10.46
N GLU A 300 -17.24 -0.95 -10.11
CA GLU A 300 -17.73 -2.27 -10.47
C GLU A 300 -18.55 -2.26 -11.77
N ASN A 301 -19.48 -1.29 -11.87
CA ASN A 301 -20.36 -1.19 -13.02
C ASN A 301 -20.99 0.22 -13.16
N ILE A 302 -21.44 0.56 -14.36
CA ILE A 302 -22.15 1.79 -14.68
C ILE A 302 -23.47 1.42 -15.35
N TYR A 303 -24.57 1.88 -14.77
CA TYR A 303 -25.92 1.67 -15.28
C TYR A 303 -26.46 2.97 -15.81
N VAL A 304 -26.97 2.97 -17.05
CA VAL A 304 -27.76 4.08 -17.59
C VAL A 304 -29.18 3.96 -17.08
N GLN A 305 -29.64 4.94 -16.31
CA GLN A 305 -31.01 4.97 -15.76
C GLN A 305 -31.96 5.70 -16.68
N GLU A 306 -31.51 6.80 -17.29
CA GLU A 306 -32.27 7.63 -18.18
C GLU A 306 -31.34 8.24 -19.25
N PHE A 307 -31.84 8.39 -20.44
CA PHE A 307 -31.11 8.96 -21.57
C PHE A 307 -32.02 9.80 -22.43
N ASN A 308 -31.60 11.04 -22.74
CA ASN A 308 -32.22 11.89 -23.73
C ASN A 308 -31.16 12.68 -24.51
N ASN A 309 -31.57 13.63 -25.36
CA ASN A 309 -30.63 14.36 -26.23
C ASN A 309 -29.74 15.36 -25.47
N GLU A 310 -30.09 15.72 -24.23
CA GLU A 310 -29.40 16.74 -23.45
C GLU A 310 -28.50 16.13 -22.38
N TYR A 311 -28.96 15.04 -21.77
CA TYR A 311 -28.22 14.42 -20.66
C TYR A 311 -28.47 12.91 -20.55
N MET A 312 -27.63 12.28 -19.74
CA MET A 312 -27.73 10.89 -19.34
C MET A 312 -27.61 10.78 -17.81
N ASN A 313 -28.60 10.20 -17.16
CA ASN A 313 -28.54 9.87 -15.74
C ASN A 313 -27.92 8.50 -15.58
N LEU A 314 -26.86 8.45 -14.77
CA LEU A 314 -26.05 7.26 -14.55
C LEU A 314 -26.08 6.85 -13.09
N ARG A 315 -26.05 5.55 -12.84
CA ARG A 315 -25.84 4.96 -11.53
C ARG A 315 -24.56 4.14 -11.55
N ILE A 316 -23.55 4.62 -10.84
CA ILE A 316 -22.25 3.99 -10.73
C ILE A 316 -22.26 3.10 -9.49
N LYS A 317 -22.07 1.79 -9.67
CA LYS A 317 -21.83 0.81 -8.60
C LYS A 317 -20.34 0.81 -8.29
N TYR A 318 -19.97 1.01 -7.03
CA TYR A 318 -18.58 1.09 -6.62
C TYR A 318 -18.34 0.45 -5.25
N LEU A 319 -17.06 0.13 -4.99
CA LEU A 319 -16.57 -0.38 -3.71
C LEU A 319 -15.70 0.67 -3.01
N GLY A 320 -15.76 0.70 -1.69
CA GLY A 320 -14.93 1.58 -0.87
C GLY A 320 -15.56 2.95 -0.57
N LYS A 321 -14.70 3.96 -0.35
CA LYS A 321 -15.13 5.29 0.12
C LYS A 321 -15.49 6.20 -1.04
N LEU A 322 -16.61 6.96 -0.91
CA LEU A 322 -17.07 7.91 -1.92
C LEU A 322 -16.02 8.99 -2.24
N GLU A 323 -15.34 9.52 -1.23
CA GLU A 323 -14.29 10.52 -1.40
C GLU A 323 -13.16 10.04 -2.31
N LYS A 324 -12.76 8.76 -2.16
CA LYS A 324 -11.77 8.15 -3.03
C LYS A 324 -12.25 8.07 -4.46
N LEU A 325 -13.47 7.57 -4.69
CA LEU A 325 -14.08 7.51 -6.02
C LEU A 325 -14.13 8.89 -6.69
N ILE A 326 -14.57 9.92 -5.96
CA ILE A 326 -14.63 11.30 -6.49
C ILE A 326 -13.25 11.81 -6.87
N ASN A 327 -12.24 11.54 -6.04
CA ASN A 327 -10.88 11.97 -6.32
C ASN A 327 -10.27 11.25 -7.54
N GLU A 328 -10.59 9.99 -7.75
CA GLU A 328 -10.19 9.23 -8.94
C GLU A 328 -10.90 9.73 -10.20
N LEU A 329 -12.20 9.95 -10.11
CA LEU A 329 -12.98 10.53 -11.22
C LEU A 329 -12.52 11.94 -11.64
N LYS A 330 -11.95 12.73 -10.73
CA LYS A 330 -11.40 14.06 -11.05
C LYS A 330 -10.03 14.00 -11.73
N LYS A 331 -9.30 12.89 -11.60
CA LYS A 331 -7.98 12.71 -12.20
C LYS A 331 -8.06 12.22 -13.64
N GLU A 332 -9.12 11.52 -13.99
CA GLU A 332 -9.43 11.02 -15.34
C GLU A 332 -10.18 12.05 -16.18
#